data_e9a6c20e5bc4b98f9ad8748100c8e2be
#
_entry.id   e9a6c20e5bc4b98f9ad8748100c8e2be
#
_cell.length_a   1.000
_cell.length_b   1.000
_cell.length_c   1.000
_cell.angle_alpha   90.00
_cell.angle_beta   90.00
_cell.angle_gamma   90.00
#
_symmetry.space_group_name_H-M   'P 1'
#
loop_
_entity.id
_entity.type
_entity.pdbx_description
1 polymer ?
#
loop_
_entity_poly.entity_id
_entity_poly.type
_entity_poly.pdbx_seq_one_letter_code
_entity_poly.pdbx_strand_id
1 'polypeptide(L)'
;MADLFNPSPEHRALRELVRSFAEREIDPQAEASDHAERFNVELFRQLGELGLLGITVEERFGGSGLDPVAAVIAHEEISAADPGLALAFLAHSMLFANNLQINGSDAQRVKYLPGACTGEKVCGMCMTEPSAGTDVLGMQTSAVRNGDIYVLNGAKMWITNGAVSDSELGDMFLVYARVEGQGRNQLSMFIVEKGFPGFSLGQKIKGKLGMRASTTAELVFEDCEVPAENLVGEEGTATLHMMRNLEIERLALAGMSLGIARRSLEVMNRYANERSSFGKPLREFGQIQRYIAQSYAEFMAGRTYAYYTAASMSLETPGHRLDTDGVKLFTSTMGKEIADRAIQVLGGYGYVSEYAVERLWRDAKLLEIGGGTLEAHQKNMCRELGRTERIL
;
A
#
# COMPACT_ATOMS: atom_id res chain seq x y z
N MET A 1 27.72 -6.70 13.98
CA MET A 1 26.80 -5.63 13.60
C MET A 1 25.41 -6.21 13.62
N ALA A 2 24.41 -5.52 14.18
CA ALA A 2 23.02 -5.94 14.08
C ALA A 2 22.61 -5.98 12.59
N ASP A 3 21.83 -7.00 12.21
CA ASP A 3 21.30 -7.11 10.85
C ASP A 3 20.18 -6.07 10.69
N LEU A 4 20.45 -5.00 9.94
CA LEU A 4 19.48 -3.91 9.72
C LEU A 4 18.16 -4.40 9.10
N PHE A 5 18.22 -5.45 8.30
CA PHE A 5 17.06 -5.98 7.57
C PHE A 5 16.27 -7.02 8.36
N ASN A 6 16.85 -7.57 9.42
CA ASN A 6 16.23 -8.51 10.36
C ASN A 6 16.79 -8.22 11.77
N PRO A 7 16.36 -7.11 12.40
CA PRO A 7 17.00 -6.64 13.64
C PRO A 7 16.80 -7.57 14.84
N SER A 8 15.83 -8.48 14.77
CA SER A 8 15.59 -9.48 15.80
C SER A 8 15.34 -10.87 15.21
N PRO A 9 15.37 -11.95 16.03
CA PRO A 9 14.98 -13.30 15.60
C PRO A 9 13.54 -13.36 15.06
N GLU A 10 12.63 -12.61 15.66
CA GLU A 10 11.21 -12.55 15.26
C GLU A 10 11.06 -11.96 13.85
N HIS A 11 11.78 -10.89 13.53
CA HIS A 11 11.81 -10.32 12.18
C HIS A 11 12.36 -11.29 11.14
N ARG A 12 13.38 -12.08 11.51
CA ARG A 12 13.93 -13.10 10.62
C ARG A 12 12.92 -14.22 10.38
N ALA A 13 12.28 -14.70 11.44
CA ALA A 13 11.23 -15.72 11.33
C ALA A 13 10.05 -15.24 10.50
N LEU A 14 9.60 -13.98 10.70
CA LEU A 14 8.55 -13.35 9.90
C LEU A 14 8.94 -13.32 8.41
N ARG A 15 10.16 -12.87 8.10
CA ARG A 15 10.63 -12.83 6.70
C ARG A 15 10.64 -14.20 6.05
N GLU A 16 11.14 -15.21 6.76
CA GLU A 16 11.17 -16.60 6.26
C GLU A 16 9.76 -17.14 6.03
N LEU A 17 8.83 -16.88 6.97
CA LEU A 17 7.43 -17.25 6.86
C LEU A 17 6.77 -16.62 5.64
N VAL A 18 6.84 -15.28 5.53
CA VAL A 18 6.17 -14.53 4.45
C VAL A 18 6.78 -14.86 3.10
N ARG A 19 8.11 -14.95 2.99
CA ARG A 19 8.80 -15.37 1.76
C ARG A 19 8.38 -16.76 1.32
N SER A 20 8.41 -17.73 2.23
CA SER A 20 8.02 -19.11 1.93
C SER A 20 6.56 -19.21 1.48
N PHE A 21 5.67 -18.44 2.08
CA PHE A 21 4.27 -18.35 1.66
C PHE A 21 4.15 -17.67 0.28
N ALA A 22 4.84 -16.56 0.07
CA ALA A 22 4.82 -15.84 -1.20
C ALA A 22 5.32 -16.70 -2.37
N GLU A 23 6.40 -17.46 -2.18
CA GLU A 23 6.97 -18.34 -3.21
C GLU A 23 6.07 -19.57 -3.52
N ARG A 24 5.39 -20.12 -2.51
CA ARG A 24 4.59 -21.34 -2.70
C ARG A 24 3.15 -21.09 -3.10
N GLU A 25 2.53 -20.04 -2.56
CA GLU A 25 1.10 -19.82 -2.70
C GLU A 25 0.78 -18.61 -3.59
N ILE A 26 1.57 -17.51 -3.53
CA ILE A 26 1.27 -16.28 -4.26
C ILE A 26 1.88 -16.30 -5.67
N ASP A 27 3.19 -16.52 -5.80
CA ASP A 27 3.92 -16.42 -7.09
C ASP A 27 3.31 -17.32 -8.19
N PRO A 28 2.90 -18.57 -7.90
CA PRO A 28 2.30 -19.44 -8.92
C PRO A 28 0.96 -18.95 -9.48
N GLN A 29 0.25 -18.07 -8.78
CA GLN A 29 -1.07 -17.57 -9.15
C GLN A 29 -1.06 -16.13 -9.67
N ALA A 30 0.07 -15.43 -9.54
CA ALA A 30 0.18 -14.00 -9.78
C ALA A 30 -0.10 -13.61 -11.24
N GLU A 31 0.43 -14.35 -12.23
CA GLU A 31 0.18 -14.11 -13.66
C GLU A 31 -1.31 -14.30 -14.01
N ALA A 32 -1.91 -15.39 -13.54
CA ALA A 32 -3.32 -15.69 -13.81
C ALA A 32 -4.25 -14.64 -13.16
N SER A 33 -3.90 -14.14 -11.96
CA SER A 33 -4.64 -13.09 -11.27
C SER A 33 -4.54 -11.74 -11.99
N ASP A 34 -3.35 -11.38 -12.50
CA ASP A 34 -3.13 -10.17 -13.30
C ASP A 34 -3.94 -10.22 -14.61
N HIS A 35 -3.83 -11.31 -15.37
CA HIS A 35 -4.56 -11.48 -16.64
C HIS A 35 -6.08 -11.43 -16.46
N ALA A 36 -6.59 -12.06 -15.38
CA ALA A 36 -8.02 -12.08 -15.09
C ALA A 36 -8.52 -10.79 -14.41
N GLU A 37 -7.64 -9.85 -14.07
CA GLU A 37 -7.95 -8.67 -13.25
C GLU A 37 -8.74 -9.04 -11.98
N ARG A 38 -8.31 -10.13 -11.32
CA ARG A 38 -9.06 -10.75 -10.23
C ARG A 38 -8.32 -10.68 -8.91
N PHE A 39 -9.00 -10.15 -7.90
CA PHE A 39 -8.61 -10.24 -6.51
C PHE A 39 -8.83 -11.66 -5.98
N ASN A 40 -7.78 -12.27 -5.44
CA ASN A 40 -7.85 -13.60 -4.86
C ASN A 40 -8.19 -13.51 -3.36
N VAL A 41 -9.50 -13.58 -3.05
CA VAL A 41 -10.02 -13.50 -1.68
C VAL A 41 -9.48 -14.63 -0.80
N GLU A 42 -9.23 -15.80 -1.38
CA GLU A 42 -8.72 -16.95 -0.62
C GLU A 42 -7.27 -16.72 -0.16
N LEU A 43 -6.38 -16.29 -1.08
CA LEU A 43 -5.02 -15.88 -0.68
C LEU A 43 -5.03 -14.75 0.35
N PHE A 44 -5.97 -13.82 0.22
CA PHE A 44 -6.11 -12.73 1.16
C PHE A 44 -6.51 -13.23 2.57
N ARG A 45 -7.42 -14.19 2.68
CA ARG A 45 -7.77 -14.82 3.97
C ARG A 45 -6.59 -15.56 4.58
N GLN A 46 -5.82 -16.28 3.76
CA GLN A 46 -4.59 -16.93 4.23
C GLN A 46 -3.56 -15.94 4.80
N LEU A 47 -3.48 -14.72 4.29
CA LEU A 47 -2.69 -13.65 4.94
C LEU A 47 -3.22 -13.32 6.33
N GLY A 48 -4.53 -13.39 6.55
CA GLY A 48 -5.16 -13.25 7.88
C GLY A 48 -4.80 -14.40 8.83
N GLU A 49 -4.85 -15.64 8.34
CA GLU A 49 -4.43 -16.82 9.11
C GLU A 49 -2.96 -16.77 9.56
N LEU A 50 -2.11 -16.11 8.76
CA LEU A 50 -0.72 -15.84 9.10
C LEU A 50 -0.54 -14.62 10.03
N GLY A 51 -1.63 -13.95 10.44
CA GLY A 51 -1.59 -12.75 11.30
C GLY A 51 -1.14 -11.48 10.58
N LEU A 52 -0.99 -11.49 9.26
CA LEU A 52 -0.44 -10.37 8.51
C LEU A 52 -1.43 -9.23 8.35
N LEU A 53 -2.72 -9.50 8.20
CA LEU A 53 -3.74 -8.46 7.98
C LEU A 53 -3.89 -7.49 9.16
N GLY A 54 -3.60 -7.94 10.37
CA GLY A 54 -3.51 -7.15 11.59
C GLY A 54 -2.08 -6.94 12.10
N ILE A 55 -1.08 -6.88 11.21
CA ILE A 55 0.35 -6.95 11.58
C ILE A 55 0.77 -5.92 12.64
N THR A 56 0.22 -4.70 12.60
CA THR A 56 0.50 -3.61 13.56
C THR A 56 -0.61 -3.42 14.61
N VAL A 57 -1.67 -4.21 14.55
CA VAL A 57 -2.79 -4.15 15.48
C VAL A 57 -2.42 -4.91 16.76
N GLU A 58 -2.81 -4.38 17.91
CA GLU A 58 -2.59 -5.04 19.22
C GLU A 58 -3.22 -6.44 19.27
N GLU A 59 -2.55 -7.38 19.96
CA GLU A 59 -3.01 -8.77 20.12
C GLU A 59 -4.41 -8.88 20.73
N ARG A 60 -4.75 -7.99 21.66
CA ARG A 60 -6.09 -7.99 22.33
C ARG A 60 -7.24 -7.73 21.33
N PHE A 61 -6.95 -7.21 20.14
CA PHE A 61 -7.94 -6.99 19.07
C PHE A 61 -7.76 -7.97 17.90
N GLY A 62 -6.96 -9.03 18.08
CA GLY A 62 -6.74 -10.07 17.09
C GLY A 62 -5.59 -9.82 16.13
N GLY A 63 -4.79 -8.77 16.34
CA GLY A 63 -3.60 -8.47 15.55
C GLY A 63 -2.34 -9.18 16.05
N SER A 64 -1.21 -8.88 15.42
CA SER A 64 0.12 -9.44 15.76
C SER A 64 0.99 -8.50 16.60
N GLY A 65 0.59 -7.24 16.78
CA GLY A 65 1.29 -6.26 17.61
C GLY A 65 2.72 -5.93 17.18
N LEU A 66 3.04 -6.12 15.89
CA LEU A 66 4.40 -5.95 15.38
C LEU A 66 4.66 -4.49 14.97
N ASP A 67 5.93 -4.19 14.72
CA ASP A 67 6.47 -2.86 14.47
C ASP A 67 6.51 -2.46 12.98
N PRO A 68 6.92 -1.22 12.63
CA PRO A 68 7.06 -0.78 11.24
C PRO A 68 8.07 -1.60 10.42
N VAL A 69 9.11 -2.17 11.04
CA VAL A 69 10.08 -3.03 10.33
C VAL A 69 9.38 -4.30 9.85
N ALA A 70 8.55 -4.90 10.68
CA ALA A 70 7.74 -6.06 10.30
C ALA A 70 6.79 -5.74 9.14
N ALA A 71 6.16 -4.55 9.16
CA ALA A 71 5.31 -4.10 8.06
C ALA A 71 6.10 -3.99 6.74
N VAL A 72 7.31 -3.42 6.76
CA VAL A 72 8.18 -3.34 5.56
C VAL A 72 8.58 -4.73 5.07
N ILE A 73 8.93 -5.65 5.98
CA ILE A 73 9.27 -7.03 5.64
C ILE A 73 8.11 -7.71 4.89
N ALA A 74 6.90 -7.64 5.45
CA ALA A 74 5.73 -8.27 4.84
C ALA A 74 5.45 -7.71 3.43
N HIS A 75 5.48 -6.38 3.27
CA HIS A 75 5.25 -5.75 1.96
C HIS A 75 6.36 -6.04 0.95
N GLU A 76 7.64 -6.09 1.37
CA GLU A 76 8.77 -6.48 0.51
C GLU A 76 8.61 -7.91 -0.01
N GLU A 77 8.28 -8.85 0.86
CA GLU A 77 8.19 -10.27 0.48
C GLU A 77 6.96 -10.58 -0.38
N ILE A 78 5.78 -10.08 -0.02
CA ILE A 78 4.54 -10.29 -0.79
C ILE A 78 4.66 -9.62 -2.16
N SER A 79 5.18 -8.39 -2.23
CA SER A 79 5.29 -7.63 -3.49
C SER A 79 6.33 -8.22 -4.45
N ALA A 80 7.30 -8.99 -3.97
CA ALA A 80 8.22 -9.71 -4.86
C ALA A 80 7.52 -10.80 -5.68
N ALA A 81 6.43 -11.36 -5.17
CA ALA A 81 5.59 -12.34 -5.85
C ALA A 81 4.45 -11.69 -6.63
N ASP A 82 3.63 -10.87 -5.95
CA ASP A 82 2.48 -10.17 -6.54
C ASP A 82 2.29 -8.77 -5.93
N PRO A 83 2.72 -7.70 -6.62
CA PRO A 83 2.48 -6.33 -6.17
C PRO A 83 1.01 -5.96 -6.08
N GLY A 84 0.14 -6.55 -6.90
CA GLY A 84 -1.30 -6.30 -6.87
C GLY A 84 -1.92 -6.81 -5.56
N LEU A 85 -1.60 -8.03 -5.15
CA LEU A 85 -2.04 -8.57 -3.85
C LEU A 85 -1.42 -7.77 -2.68
N ALA A 86 -0.14 -7.36 -2.79
CA ALA A 86 0.51 -6.52 -1.80
C ALA A 86 -0.19 -5.16 -1.63
N LEU A 87 -0.74 -4.58 -2.71
CA LEU A 87 -1.52 -3.34 -2.64
C LEU A 87 -2.85 -3.55 -1.90
N ALA A 88 -3.54 -4.67 -2.15
CA ALA A 88 -4.77 -5.01 -1.43
C ALA A 88 -4.47 -5.24 0.06
N PHE A 89 -3.37 -5.92 0.38
CA PHE A 89 -2.87 -6.09 1.74
C PHE A 89 -2.56 -4.75 2.41
N LEU A 90 -1.86 -3.83 1.73
CA LEU A 90 -1.56 -2.49 2.23
C LEU A 90 -2.82 -1.69 2.57
N ALA A 91 -3.77 -1.66 1.63
CA ALA A 91 -5.02 -0.91 1.80
C ALA A 91 -5.82 -1.39 3.01
N HIS A 92 -5.76 -2.69 3.27
CA HIS A 92 -6.42 -3.31 4.42
C HIS A 92 -5.64 -3.10 5.73
N SER A 93 -4.38 -3.55 5.76
CA SER A 93 -3.59 -3.60 6.99
C SER A 93 -3.13 -2.21 7.46
N MET A 94 -2.67 -1.37 6.53
CA MET A 94 -2.12 -0.05 6.88
C MET A 94 -3.18 1.05 6.82
N LEU A 95 -4.02 1.07 5.78
CA LEU A 95 -4.96 2.18 5.59
C LEU A 95 -6.23 2.01 6.43
N PHE A 96 -6.68 0.78 6.68
CA PHE A 96 -7.83 0.51 7.54
C PHE A 96 -7.41 0.07 8.94
N ALA A 97 -6.80 -1.09 9.11
CA ALA A 97 -6.59 -1.71 10.42
C ALA A 97 -5.65 -0.87 11.31
N ASN A 98 -4.47 -0.49 10.83
CA ASN A 98 -3.55 0.38 11.57
C ASN A 98 -4.17 1.75 11.89
N ASN A 99 -4.86 2.36 10.92
CA ASN A 99 -5.50 3.66 11.10
C ASN A 99 -6.58 3.62 12.18
N LEU A 100 -7.42 2.57 12.19
CA LEU A 100 -8.43 2.36 13.22
C LEU A 100 -7.81 1.99 14.57
N GLN A 101 -6.74 1.18 14.59
CA GLN A 101 -5.98 0.86 15.80
C GLN A 101 -5.51 2.14 16.51
N ILE A 102 -5.01 3.10 15.76
CA ILE A 102 -4.42 4.32 16.34
C ILE A 102 -5.47 5.36 16.69
N ASN A 103 -6.48 5.55 15.85
CA ASN A 103 -7.40 6.69 15.95
C ASN A 103 -8.81 6.31 16.43
N GLY A 104 -9.16 5.02 16.47
CA GLY A 104 -10.47 4.54 16.90
C GLY A 104 -10.64 4.55 18.42
N SER A 105 -11.88 4.57 18.89
CA SER A 105 -12.23 4.29 20.28
C SER A 105 -12.05 2.80 20.61
N ASP A 106 -11.95 2.44 21.89
CA ASP A 106 -11.88 1.02 22.28
C ASP A 106 -13.11 0.24 21.83
N ALA A 107 -14.30 0.84 21.85
CA ALA A 107 -15.52 0.22 21.36
C ALA A 107 -15.44 -0.08 19.85
N GLN A 108 -14.92 0.85 19.05
CA GLN A 108 -14.70 0.66 17.63
C GLN A 108 -13.64 -0.40 17.32
N ARG A 109 -12.52 -0.40 18.07
CA ARG A 109 -11.47 -1.43 17.92
C ARG A 109 -12.01 -2.82 18.20
N VAL A 110 -12.72 -2.99 19.32
CA VAL A 110 -13.36 -4.28 19.69
C VAL A 110 -14.36 -4.75 18.65
N LYS A 111 -15.16 -3.83 18.09
CA LYS A 111 -16.21 -4.16 17.11
C LYS A 111 -15.63 -4.55 15.73
N TYR A 112 -14.62 -3.83 15.25
CA TYR A 112 -14.23 -3.89 13.85
C TYR A 112 -12.90 -4.59 13.56
N LEU A 113 -11.90 -4.49 14.46
CA LEU A 113 -10.57 -5.03 14.20
C LEU A 113 -10.51 -6.56 14.14
N PRO A 114 -11.21 -7.35 14.97
CA PRO A 114 -11.10 -8.81 14.91
C PRO A 114 -11.45 -9.37 13.53
N GLY A 115 -12.57 -8.96 12.94
CA GLY A 115 -12.97 -9.41 11.60
C GLY A 115 -12.05 -8.91 10.48
N ALA A 116 -11.40 -7.75 10.67
CA ALA A 116 -10.37 -7.26 9.76
C ALA A 116 -9.09 -8.10 9.89
N CYS A 117 -8.59 -8.35 11.09
CA CYS A 117 -7.35 -9.10 11.31
C CYS A 117 -7.39 -10.54 10.77
N THR A 118 -8.55 -11.19 10.82
CA THR A 118 -8.74 -12.55 10.29
C THR A 118 -8.96 -12.61 8.78
N GLY A 119 -9.22 -11.45 8.11
CA GLY A 119 -9.60 -11.41 6.69
C GLY A 119 -11.03 -11.88 6.41
N GLU A 120 -11.86 -12.07 7.45
CA GLU A 120 -13.30 -12.27 7.28
C GLU A 120 -13.95 -11.08 6.59
N LYS A 121 -13.44 -9.88 6.91
CA LYS A 121 -13.87 -8.60 6.33
C LYS A 121 -12.76 -8.02 5.47
N VAL A 122 -13.07 -7.67 4.24
CA VAL A 122 -12.18 -6.93 3.33
C VAL A 122 -12.40 -5.44 3.51
N CYS A 123 -11.35 -4.73 3.90
CA CYS A 123 -11.45 -3.34 4.32
C CYS A 123 -10.57 -2.41 3.46
N GLY A 124 -10.91 -1.13 3.45
CA GLY A 124 -10.17 -0.10 2.73
C GLY A 124 -10.34 1.30 3.32
N MET A 125 -9.71 2.27 2.68
CA MET A 125 -9.80 3.69 3.05
C MET A 125 -10.25 4.52 1.85
N CYS A 126 -11.19 5.44 2.08
CA CYS A 126 -11.83 6.26 1.06
C CYS A 126 -11.47 7.74 1.26
N MET A 127 -10.49 8.21 0.50
CA MET A 127 -10.00 9.58 0.56
C MET A 127 -10.17 10.32 -0.77
N THR A 128 -9.65 9.74 -1.85
CA THR A 128 -9.65 10.32 -3.20
C THR A 128 -11.06 10.39 -3.79
N GLU A 129 -11.35 11.48 -4.51
CA GLU A 129 -12.59 11.71 -5.25
C GLU A 129 -12.32 11.90 -6.74
N PRO A 130 -13.32 11.80 -7.61
CA PRO A 130 -13.14 12.04 -9.05
C PRO A 130 -12.50 13.40 -9.35
N SER A 131 -12.79 14.42 -8.54
CA SER A 131 -12.28 15.80 -8.70
C SER A 131 -11.11 16.16 -7.77
N ALA A 132 -10.74 15.33 -6.81
CA ALA A 132 -9.77 15.63 -5.76
C ALA A 132 -8.84 14.44 -5.47
N GLY A 133 -7.69 14.39 -6.16
CA GLY A 133 -6.62 13.41 -5.93
C GLY A 133 -5.51 14.01 -5.05
N THR A 134 -4.53 14.66 -5.66
CA THR A 134 -3.40 15.28 -4.92
C THR A 134 -3.87 16.41 -3.99
N ASP A 135 -4.90 17.17 -4.37
CA ASP A 135 -5.57 18.14 -3.49
C ASP A 135 -6.66 17.46 -2.66
N VAL A 136 -6.25 16.54 -1.80
CA VAL A 136 -7.17 15.77 -0.96
C VAL A 136 -8.02 16.64 -0.02
N LEU A 137 -7.49 17.81 0.40
CA LEU A 137 -8.26 18.77 1.21
C LEU A 137 -9.34 19.51 0.42
N GLY A 138 -9.35 19.36 -0.89
CA GLY A 138 -10.39 19.87 -1.80
C GLY A 138 -11.59 18.94 -1.96
N MET A 139 -11.66 17.82 -1.21
CA MET A 139 -12.76 16.86 -1.32
C MET A 139 -14.13 17.50 -1.05
N GLN A 140 -15.13 16.99 -1.77
CA GLN A 140 -16.52 17.48 -1.76
C GLN A 140 -17.48 16.57 -1.00
N THR A 141 -17.12 15.30 -0.73
CA THR A 141 -17.97 14.41 0.06
C THR A 141 -18.34 15.08 1.38
N SER A 142 -19.63 15.27 1.59
CA SER A 142 -20.19 15.96 2.76
C SER A 142 -20.78 14.98 3.76
N ALA A 143 -20.86 15.41 5.01
CA ALA A 143 -21.59 14.73 6.08
C ALA A 143 -22.43 15.76 6.84
N VAL A 144 -23.70 15.49 7.02
CA VAL A 144 -24.62 16.34 7.78
C VAL A 144 -25.12 15.56 8.98
N ARG A 145 -24.93 16.11 10.18
CA ARG A 145 -25.41 15.47 11.41
C ARG A 145 -26.93 15.60 11.54
N ASN A 146 -27.61 14.48 11.74
CA ASN A 146 -29.04 14.42 11.98
C ASN A 146 -29.33 13.53 13.20
N GLY A 147 -29.36 14.12 14.39
CA GLY A 147 -29.51 13.40 15.65
C GLY A 147 -28.37 12.40 15.90
N ASP A 148 -28.68 11.11 15.94
CA ASP A 148 -27.75 10.02 16.19
C ASP A 148 -27.13 9.40 14.93
N ILE A 149 -27.32 10.04 13.77
CA ILE A 149 -26.71 9.64 12.51
C ILE A 149 -26.00 10.81 11.81
N TYR A 150 -25.09 10.49 10.90
CA TYR A 150 -24.59 11.38 9.85
C TYR A 150 -25.12 10.91 8.50
N VAL A 151 -25.58 11.85 7.68
CA VAL A 151 -25.98 11.60 6.29
C VAL A 151 -24.83 12.01 5.39
N LEU A 152 -24.20 11.04 4.71
CA LEU A 152 -23.09 11.25 3.81
C LEU A 152 -23.58 11.34 2.36
N ASN A 153 -23.04 12.34 1.61
CA ASN A 153 -23.29 12.51 0.20
C ASN A 153 -21.99 12.77 -0.57
N GLY A 154 -21.76 12.04 -1.67
CA GLY A 154 -20.60 12.19 -2.52
C GLY A 154 -20.16 10.89 -3.19
N ALA A 155 -18.94 10.90 -3.75
CA ALA A 155 -18.36 9.72 -4.37
C ALA A 155 -16.86 9.66 -4.09
N LYS A 156 -16.33 8.46 -3.91
CA LYS A 156 -14.90 8.17 -3.76
C LYS A 156 -14.41 7.35 -4.93
N MET A 157 -13.22 7.68 -5.44
CA MET A 157 -12.65 7.08 -6.66
C MET A 157 -11.29 6.44 -6.36
N TRP A 158 -10.96 5.41 -7.13
CA TRP A 158 -9.70 4.67 -7.05
C TRP A 158 -9.51 3.92 -5.72
N ILE A 159 -10.61 3.46 -5.11
CA ILE A 159 -10.56 2.81 -3.81
C ILE A 159 -10.12 1.35 -3.96
N THR A 160 -8.92 1.05 -3.49
CA THR A 160 -8.42 -0.33 -3.37
C THR A 160 -9.25 -1.08 -2.35
N ASN A 161 -9.59 -2.35 -2.65
CA ASN A 161 -10.53 -3.16 -1.89
C ASN A 161 -11.98 -2.60 -1.89
N GLY A 162 -12.27 -1.60 -2.72
CA GLY A 162 -13.62 -1.05 -2.86
C GLY A 162 -14.65 -2.08 -3.34
N ALA A 163 -14.18 -3.12 -4.02
CA ALA A 163 -14.99 -4.27 -4.41
C ALA A 163 -14.23 -5.57 -4.13
N VAL A 164 -14.93 -6.68 -3.91
CA VAL A 164 -14.35 -8.03 -3.82
C VAL A 164 -14.61 -8.84 -5.09
N SER A 165 -15.59 -8.45 -5.88
CA SER A 165 -15.92 -9.02 -7.19
C SER A 165 -16.37 -7.91 -8.15
N ASP A 166 -16.92 -8.27 -9.31
CA ASP A 166 -17.39 -7.28 -10.29
C ASP A 166 -18.63 -6.49 -9.82
N SER A 167 -19.37 -7.02 -8.85
CA SER A 167 -20.65 -6.44 -8.39
C SER A 167 -20.77 -6.38 -6.87
N GLU A 168 -19.76 -6.76 -6.13
CA GLU A 168 -19.83 -6.86 -4.69
C GLU A 168 -18.83 -5.91 -4.03
N LEU A 169 -19.35 -5.04 -3.13
CA LEU A 169 -18.56 -4.15 -2.29
C LEU A 169 -17.58 -4.91 -1.38
N GLY A 170 -16.47 -4.28 -1.04
CA GLY A 170 -15.74 -4.59 0.17
C GLY A 170 -16.61 -4.38 1.42
N ASP A 171 -16.15 -4.84 2.57
CA ASP A 171 -17.02 -4.92 3.75
C ASP A 171 -17.05 -3.65 4.60
N MET A 172 -15.88 -3.01 4.82
CA MET A 172 -15.79 -1.84 5.71
C MET A 172 -14.77 -0.82 5.19
N PHE A 173 -15.09 0.46 5.39
CA PHE A 173 -14.24 1.55 4.89
C PHE A 173 -14.08 2.67 5.91
N LEU A 174 -12.88 3.21 6.02
CA LEU A 174 -12.63 4.50 6.66
C LEU A 174 -12.85 5.61 5.63
N VAL A 175 -13.95 6.33 5.74
CA VAL A 175 -14.38 7.35 4.77
C VAL A 175 -14.10 8.74 5.33
N TYR A 176 -13.30 9.53 4.60
CA TYR A 176 -13.08 10.93 4.90
C TYR A 176 -14.16 11.78 4.24
N ALA A 177 -14.79 12.64 5.03
CA ALA A 177 -15.82 13.56 4.58
C ALA A 177 -15.73 14.90 5.32
N ARG A 178 -16.39 15.91 4.80
CA ARG A 178 -16.50 17.22 5.40
C ARG A 178 -17.84 17.36 6.11
N VAL A 179 -17.82 17.56 7.42
CA VAL A 179 -19.04 17.87 8.14
C VAL A 179 -19.47 19.31 7.83
N GLU A 180 -20.77 19.56 7.71
CA GLU A 180 -21.31 20.87 7.42
C GLU A 180 -20.81 21.93 8.41
N GLY A 181 -20.45 23.11 7.88
CA GLY A 181 -19.90 24.21 8.70
C GLY A 181 -18.39 24.12 8.97
N GLN A 182 -17.72 23.03 8.63
CA GLN A 182 -16.27 22.87 8.82
C GLN A 182 -15.45 23.54 7.70
N GLY A 183 -14.28 24.07 8.10
CA GLY A 183 -13.32 24.68 7.18
C GLY A 183 -12.60 23.66 6.29
N ARG A 184 -11.90 24.15 5.25
CA ARG A 184 -11.17 23.31 4.26
C ARG A 184 -10.20 22.30 4.90
N ASN A 185 -9.56 22.66 6.00
CA ASN A 185 -8.55 21.82 6.65
C ASN A 185 -9.16 20.93 7.75
N GLN A 186 -10.46 20.95 7.93
CA GLN A 186 -11.18 20.16 8.92
C GLN A 186 -11.93 19.04 8.22
N LEU A 187 -11.44 17.83 8.33
CA LEU A 187 -12.08 16.63 7.83
C LEU A 187 -12.51 15.75 9.00
N SER A 188 -13.54 14.97 8.79
CA SER A 188 -14.01 13.94 9.72
C SER A 188 -13.85 12.58 9.06
N MET A 189 -13.69 11.51 9.84
CA MET A 189 -13.50 10.15 9.37
C MET A 189 -14.57 9.24 9.95
N PHE A 190 -15.21 8.45 9.11
CA PHE A 190 -16.31 7.59 9.48
C PHE A 190 -16.03 6.14 9.10
N ILE A 191 -16.43 5.18 9.94
CA ILE A 191 -16.49 3.77 9.56
C ILE A 191 -17.81 3.57 8.83
N VAL A 192 -17.74 3.19 7.54
CA VAL A 192 -18.91 2.86 6.73
C VAL A 192 -18.87 1.38 6.38
N GLU A 193 -19.97 0.70 6.70
CA GLU A 193 -20.13 -0.75 6.50
C GLU A 193 -20.95 -1.04 5.25
N LYS A 194 -20.60 -2.11 4.54
CA LYS A 194 -21.43 -2.70 3.50
C LYS A 194 -22.85 -2.94 4.05
N GLY A 195 -23.85 -2.48 3.31
CA GLY A 195 -25.25 -2.61 3.70
C GLY A 195 -25.84 -1.39 4.41
N PHE A 196 -25.05 -0.35 4.71
CA PHE A 196 -25.64 0.90 5.18
C PHE A 196 -26.55 1.50 4.09
N PRO A 197 -27.75 2.01 4.45
CA PRO A 197 -28.63 2.68 3.50
C PRO A 197 -27.89 3.79 2.76
N GLY A 198 -28.05 3.87 1.43
CA GLY A 198 -27.41 4.88 0.61
C GLY A 198 -25.93 4.66 0.29
N PHE A 199 -25.32 3.55 0.72
CA PHE A 199 -23.96 3.18 0.35
C PHE A 199 -23.94 2.11 -0.75
N SER A 200 -23.27 2.39 -1.87
CA SER A 200 -23.27 1.50 -3.03
C SER A 200 -21.95 1.49 -3.79
N LEU A 201 -21.76 0.43 -4.59
CA LEU A 201 -20.70 0.33 -5.58
C LEU A 201 -21.10 1.13 -6.82
N GLY A 202 -20.35 2.18 -7.16
CA GLY A 202 -20.51 2.91 -8.40
C GLY A 202 -20.04 2.07 -9.58
N GLN A 203 -18.77 1.72 -9.60
CA GLN A 203 -18.21 0.81 -10.59
C GLN A 203 -16.90 0.17 -10.09
N LYS A 204 -16.62 -1.04 -10.54
CA LYS A 204 -15.28 -1.62 -10.49
C LYS A 204 -14.46 -1.10 -11.65
N ILE A 205 -13.28 -0.57 -11.38
CA ILE A 205 -12.36 -0.05 -12.38
C ILE A 205 -11.59 -1.23 -13.01
N LYS A 206 -11.76 -1.40 -14.33
CA LYS A 206 -11.09 -2.42 -15.16
C LYS A 206 -10.11 -1.79 -16.13
N GLY A 207 -9.26 -2.60 -16.76
CA GLY A 207 -8.29 -2.15 -17.74
C GLY A 207 -7.15 -1.31 -17.14
N LYS A 208 -6.80 -1.53 -15.90
CA LYS A 208 -5.65 -0.86 -15.27
C LYS A 208 -4.34 -1.23 -15.96
N LEU A 209 -3.39 -0.31 -15.97
CA LEU A 209 -2.03 -0.59 -16.46
C LEU A 209 -1.39 -1.75 -15.69
N GLY A 210 -1.41 -1.68 -14.37
CA GLY A 210 -0.86 -2.66 -13.44
C GLY A 210 -1.71 -2.79 -12.18
N MET A 211 -1.18 -3.50 -11.16
CA MET A 211 -1.86 -3.82 -9.91
C MET A 211 -3.22 -4.49 -10.16
N ARG A 212 -3.30 -5.32 -11.22
CA ARG A 212 -4.56 -5.89 -11.68
C ARG A 212 -5.10 -6.99 -10.77
N ALA A 213 -4.22 -7.63 -9.97
CA ALA A 213 -4.61 -8.60 -8.94
C ALA A 213 -5.27 -7.95 -7.71
N SER A 214 -5.28 -6.61 -7.58
CA SER A 214 -6.12 -5.89 -6.62
C SER A 214 -7.39 -5.37 -7.29
N THR A 215 -8.47 -5.23 -6.53
CA THR A 215 -9.65 -4.51 -7.00
C THR A 215 -9.49 -3.02 -6.76
N THR A 216 -10.08 -2.24 -7.63
CA THR A 216 -10.17 -0.79 -7.50
C THR A 216 -11.58 -0.36 -7.90
N ALA A 217 -12.23 0.49 -7.10
CA ALA A 217 -13.63 0.85 -7.35
C ALA A 217 -13.91 2.34 -7.10
N GLU A 218 -15.02 2.78 -7.67
CA GLU A 218 -15.77 3.96 -7.28
C GLU A 218 -16.81 3.55 -6.24
N LEU A 219 -16.92 4.31 -5.16
CA LEU A 219 -17.90 4.13 -4.10
C LEU A 219 -18.80 5.36 -4.03
N VAL A 220 -20.11 5.15 -3.93
CA VAL A 220 -21.12 6.21 -3.99
C VAL A 220 -21.91 6.25 -2.69
N PHE A 221 -22.14 7.47 -2.22
CA PHE A 221 -22.90 7.81 -1.02
C PHE A 221 -24.05 8.73 -1.44
N GLU A 222 -25.28 8.22 -1.37
CA GLU A 222 -26.51 8.95 -1.69
C GLU A 222 -27.43 8.89 -0.48
N ASP A 223 -27.46 9.97 0.28
CA ASP A 223 -28.12 10.04 1.58
C ASP A 223 -27.71 8.87 2.50
N CYS A 224 -26.40 8.55 2.49
CA CYS A 224 -25.89 7.40 3.23
C CYS A 224 -25.96 7.64 4.72
N GLU A 225 -26.75 6.81 5.41
CA GLU A 225 -26.97 6.90 6.86
C GLU A 225 -25.86 6.16 7.62
N VAL A 226 -25.07 6.91 8.37
CA VAL A 226 -23.97 6.40 9.18
C VAL A 226 -24.22 6.71 10.66
N PRO A 227 -24.27 5.70 11.55
CA PRO A 227 -24.43 5.94 12.99
C PRO A 227 -23.39 6.91 13.54
N ALA A 228 -23.77 7.79 14.46
CA ALA A 228 -22.85 8.78 15.05
C ALA A 228 -21.69 8.12 15.80
N GLU A 229 -21.90 6.92 16.35
CA GLU A 229 -20.84 6.11 16.99
C GLU A 229 -19.76 5.64 16.03
N ASN A 230 -19.99 5.70 14.71
CA ASN A 230 -19.03 5.36 13.66
C ASN A 230 -18.11 6.53 13.29
N LEU A 231 -18.27 7.72 13.86
CA LEU A 231 -17.30 8.79 13.77
C LEU A 231 -16.00 8.36 14.49
N VAL A 232 -14.88 8.40 13.80
CA VAL A 232 -13.57 8.06 14.36
C VAL A 232 -12.86 9.31 14.84
N GLY A 233 -12.58 9.37 16.13
CA GLY A 233 -12.07 10.57 16.80
C GLY A 233 -13.17 11.64 16.97
N GLU A 234 -12.81 12.90 16.80
CA GLU A 234 -13.71 14.04 16.90
C GLU A 234 -13.96 14.69 15.54
N GLU A 235 -15.09 15.37 15.38
CA GLU A 235 -15.39 16.13 14.16
C GLU A 235 -14.24 17.11 13.83
N GLY A 236 -13.81 17.14 12.56
CA GLY A 236 -12.79 18.06 12.06
C GLY A 236 -11.34 17.68 12.37
N THR A 237 -11.09 16.59 13.12
CA THR A 237 -9.73 16.17 13.51
C THR A 237 -9.07 15.19 12.54
N ALA A 238 -9.82 14.61 11.63
CA ALA A 238 -9.34 13.52 10.75
C ALA A 238 -8.20 13.92 9.81
N THR A 239 -7.98 15.21 9.56
CA THR A 239 -6.80 15.66 8.80
C THR A 239 -5.49 15.28 9.51
N LEU A 240 -5.44 15.33 10.83
CA LEU A 240 -4.27 14.89 11.61
C LEU A 240 -4.12 13.36 11.56
N HIS A 241 -5.23 12.63 11.70
CA HIS A 241 -5.27 11.16 11.56
C HIS A 241 -4.74 10.72 10.19
N MET A 242 -5.20 11.36 9.13
CA MET A 242 -4.74 11.13 7.76
C MET A 242 -3.24 11.36 7.63
N MET A 243 -2.73 12.53 8.04
CA MET A 243 -1.32 12.89 7.89
C MET A 243 -0.40 11.89 8.61
N ARG A 244 -0.80 11.45 9.79
CA ARG A 244 -0.07 10.46 10.58
C ARG A 244 -0.08 9.08 9.93
N ASN A 245 -1.24 8.60 9.49
CA ASN A 245 -1.35 7.28 8.87
C ASN A 245 -0.65 7.20 7.51
N LEU A 246 -0.55 8.32 6.78
CA LEU A 246 0.21 8.38 5.52
C LEU A 246 1.72 8.18 5.70
N GLU A 247 2.27 8.34 6.92
CA GLU A 247 3.70 8.06 7.17
C GLU A 247 3.99 6.56 7.06
N ILE A 248 3.20 5.70 7.72
CA ILE A 248 3.36 4.24 7.60
C ILE A 248 2.97 3.70 6.22
N GLU A 249 1.95 4.28 5.57
CA GLU A 249 1.59 3.94 4.19
C GLU A 249 2.77 4.11 3.24
N ARG A 250 3.45 5.25 3.28
CA ARG A 250 4.61 5.54 2.41
C ARG A 250 5.73 4.56 2.64
N LEU A 251 5.96 4.18 3.87
CA LEU A 251 6.97 3.19 4.23
C LEU A 251 6.60 1.79 3.71
N ALA A 252 5.34 1.40 3.80
CA ALA A 252 4.84 0.14 3.24
C ALA A 252 4.93 0.13 1.70
N LEU A 253 4.59 1.25 1.02
CA LEU A 253 4.79 1.42 -0.42
C LEU A 253 6.27 1.33 -0.82
N ALA A 254 7.17 1.84 0.03
CA ALA A 254 8.61 1.65 -0.16
C ALA A 254 8.98 0.16 -0.08
N GLY A 255 8.44 -0.58 0.89
CA GLY A 255 8.59 -2.04 0.99
C GLY A 255 8.12 -2.75 -0.28
N MET A 256 6.97 -2.35 -0.84
CA MET A 256 6.49 -2.89 -2.12
C MET A 256 7.45 -2.60 -3.26
N SER A 257 7.98 -1.38 -3.35
CA SER A 257 8.99 -1.00 -4.36
C SER A 257 10.27 -1.84 -4.24
N LEU A 258 10.69 -2.17 -3.02
CA LEU A 258 11.83 -3.05 -2.77
C LEU A 258 11.56 -4.48 -3.26
N GLY A 259 10.36 -5.02 -3.04
CA GLY A 259 9.96 -6.34 -3.54
C GLY A 259 10.03 -6.42 -5.05
N ILE A 260 9.45 -5.43 -5.75
CA ILE A 260 9.52 -5.30 -7.21
C ILE A 260 10.97 -5.22 -7.70
N ALA A 261 11.77 -4.35 -7.10
CA ALA A 261 13.19 -4.16 -7.47
C ALA A 261 14.00 -5.44 -7.28
N ARG A 262 13.84 -6.12 -6.15
CA ARG A 262 14.53 -7.37 -5.84
C ARG A 262 14.19 -8.45 -6.86
N ARG A 263 12.91 -8.70 -7.10
CA ARG A 263 12.46 -9.73 -8.06
C ARG A 263 12.95 -9.44 -9.48
N SER A 264 12.85 -8.18 -9.91
CA SER A 264 13.34 -7.75 -11.22
C SER A 264 14.85 -7.96 -11.37
N LEU A 265 15.63 -7.62 -10.35
CA LEU A 265 17.07 -7.81 -10.32
C LEU A 265 17.45 -9.30 -10.33
N GLU A 266 16.76 -10.14 -9.58
CA GLU A 266 16.96 -11.59 -9.55
C GLU A 266 16.72 -12.22 -10.92
N VAL A 267 15.61 -11.85 -11.58
CA VAL A 267 15.27 -12.34 -12.93
C VAL A 267 16.31 -11.86 -13.94
N MET A 268 16.65 -10.57 -13.94
CA MET A 268 17.65 -9.97 -14.81
C MET A 268 19.01 -10.65 -14.67
N ASN A 269 19.47 -10.86 -13.43
CA ASN A 269 20.76 -11.48 -13.15
C ASN A 269 20.80 -12.96 -13.59
N ARG A 270 19.74 -13.73 -13.32
CA ARG A 270 19.62 -15.12 -13.76
C ARG A 270 19.65 -15.22 -15.29
N TYR A 271 18.80 -14.45 -15.96
CA TYR A 271 18.73 -14.44 -17.43
C TYR A 271 20.07 -14.06 -18.06
N ALA A 272 20.78 -13.07 -17.53
CA ALA A 272 22.10 -12.67 -18.03
C ALA A 272 23.19 -13.73 -17.87
N ASN A 273 23.04 -14.66 -16.92
CA ASN A 273 23.93 -15.82 -16.76
C ASN A 273 23.62 -16.94 -17.76
N GLU A 274 22.35 -17.18 -18.04
CA GLU A 274 21.88 -18.31 -18.84
C GLU A 274 21.90 -17.99 -20.33
N ARG A 275 21.51 -16.79 -20.72
CA ARG A 275 21.41 -16.36 -22.11
C ARG A 275 22.75 -15.98 -22.71
N SER A 276 23.07 -16.57 -23.84
CA SER A 276 24.27 -16.23 -24.64
C SER A 276 23.90 -15.49 -25.92
N SER A 277 24.76 -14.57 -26.34
CA SER A 277 24.72 -13.87 -27.64
C SER A 277 26.16 -13.60 -28.10
N PHE A 278 26.37 -13.62 -29.42
CA PHE A 278 27.72 -13.42 -29.99
C PHE A 278 28.78 -14.36 -29.37
N GLY A 279 28.39 -15.59 -29.05
CA GLY A 279 29.30 -16.65 -28.58
C GLY A 279 29.67 -16.57 -27.07
N LYS A 280 29.05 -15.69 -26.27
CA LYS A 280 29.31 -15.60 -24.83
C LYS A 280 28.06 -15.21 -24.02
N PRO A 281 28.03 -15.51 -22.71
CA PRO A 281 26.93 -15.12 -21.83
C PRO A 281 26.68 -13.60 -21.83
N LEU A 282 25.40 -13.18 -21.69
CA LEU A 282 25.06 -11.74 -21.69
C LEU A 282 25.80 -10.98 -20.58
N ARG A 283 26.01 -11.58 -19.42
CA ARG A 283 26.75 -10.95 -18.30
C ARG A 283 28.18 -10.54 -18.63
N GLU A 284 28.77 -10.99 -19.72
CA GLU A 284 30.11 -10.61 -20.15
C GLU A 284 30.13 -9.33 -21.00
N PHE A 285 28.97 -8.75 -21.31
CA PHE A 285 28.88 -7.47 -22.02
C PHE A 285 28.83 -6.31 -21.04
N GLY A 286 29.65 -5.29 -21.26
CA GLY A 286 29.80 -4.15 -20.34
C GLY A 286 28.50 -3.38 -20.06
N GLN A 287 27.59 -3.27 -21.05
CA GLN A 287 26.29 -2.64 -20.83
C GLN A 287 25.39 -3.46 -19.89
N ILE A 288 25.41 -4.78 -20.01
CA ILE A 288 24.66 -5.68 -19.12
C ILE A 288 25.24 -5.64 -17.71
N GLN A 289 26.57 -5.65 -17.57
CA GLN A 289 27.26 -5.49 -16.29
C GLN A 289 26.86 -4.18 -15.60
N ARG A 290 26.79 -3.09 -16.36
CA ARG A 290 26.36 -1.78 -15.84
C ARG A 290 24.93 -1.85 -15.31
N TYR A 291 23.97 -2.42 -16.06
CA TYR A 291 22.59 -2.54 -15.63
C TYR A 291 22.46 -3.32 -14.31
N ILE A 292 23.11 -4.48 -14.21
CA ILE A 292 23.07 -5.32 -13.01
C ILE A 292 23.72 -4.60 -11.82
N ALA A 293 24.94 -4.08 -11.99
CA ALA A 293 25.69 -3.45 -10.91
C ALA A 293 25.03 -2.17 -10.38
N GLN A 294 24.55 -1.31 -11.28
CA GLN A 294 23.83 -0.09 -10.91
C GLN A 294 22.52 -0.42 -10.20
N SER A 295 21.74 -1.37 -10.71
CA SER A 295 20.48 -1.80 -10.08
C SER A 295 20.72 -2.37 -8.68
N TYR A 296 21.78 -3.16 -8.48
CA TYR A 296 22.12 -3.67 -7.15
C TYR A 296 22.49 -2.53 -6.18
N ALA A 297 23.32 -1.60 -6.62
CA ALA A 297 23.73 -0.46 -5.78
C ALA A 297 22.54 0.41 -5.38
N GLU A 298 21.65 0.74 -6.32
CA GLU A 298 20.44 1.53 -6.08
C GLU A 298 19.46 0.78 -5.17
N PHE A 299 19.28 -0.54 -5.39
CA PHE A 299 18.45 -1.39 -4.53
C PHE A 299 18.95 -1.39 -3.09
N MET A 300 20.25 -1.60 -2.89
CA MET A 300 20.86 -1.61 -1.54
C MET A 300 20.75 -0.24 -0.85
N ALA A 301 20.91 0.85 -1.58
CA ALA A 301 20.71 2.20 -1.06
C ALA A 301 19.25 2.41 -0.60
N GLY A 302 18.27 2.09 -1.48
CA GLY A 302 16.84 2.20 -1.16
C GLY A 302 16.42 1.29 -0.01
N ARG A 303 16.91 0.07 0.02
CA ARG A 303 16.62 -0.89 1.08
C ARG A 303 17.17 -0.42 2.44
N THR A 304 18.41 0.07 2.46
CA THR A 304 19.00 0.61 3.67
C THR A 304 18.19 1.81 4.18
N TYR A 305 17.81 2.73 3.30
CA TYR A 305 17.03 3.89 3.66
C TYR A 305 15.64 3.50 4.22
N ALA A 306 14.93 2.58 3.57
CA ALA A 306 13.62 2.12 4.03
C ALA A 306 13.69 1.44 5.41
N TYR A 307 14.64 0.54 5.62
CA TYR A 307 14.78 -0.16 6.90
C TYR A 307 15.31 0.73 8.02
N TYR A 308 16.19 1.67 7.71
CA TYR A 308 16.62 2.69 8.67
C TYR A 308 15.46 3.56 9.14
N THR A 309 14.64 4.05 8.19
CA THR A 309 13.44 4.83 8.51
C THR A 309 12.44 4.00 9.31
N ALA A 310 12.21 2.73 8.93
CA ALA A 310 11.32 1.83 9.66
C ALA A 310 11.75 1.62 11.12
N ALA A 311 13.05 1.39 11.34
CA ALA A 311 13.61 1.16 12.67
C ALA A 311 13.54 2.41 13.58
N SER A 312 13.49 3.61 13.01
CA SER A 312 13.35 4.88 13.75
C SER A 312 11.93 5.37 13.91
N MET A 313 10.96 4.76 13.22
CA MET A 313 9.57 5.20 13.21
C MET A 313 8.78 4.68 14.41
N SER A 314 7.99 5.57 15.03
CA SER A 314 6.95 5.19 16.00
C SER A 314 5.57 5.21 15.32
N LEU A 315 4.75 4.18 15.55
CA LEU A 315 3.35 4.17 15.11
C LEU A 315 2.47 5.11 15.93
N GLU A 316 2.88 5.41 17.16
CA GLU A 316 2.08 6.23 18.10
C GLU A 316 2.32 7.73 17.96
N THR A 317 3.52 8.14 17.58
CA THR A 317 3.92 9.55 17.48
C THR A 317 4.14 9.98 16.03
N PRO A 318 3.52 11.11 15.58
CA PRO A 318 3.82 11.68 14.27
C PRO A 318 5.20 12.34 14.25
N GLY A 319 5.75 12.58 13.08
CA GLY A 319 6.99 13.36 12.92
C GLY A 319 7.99 12.78 11.94
N HIS A 320 7.67 11.63 11.32
CA HIS A 320 8.56 10.95 10.38
C HIS A 320 8.29 11.30 8.91
N ARG A 321 7.54 12.40 8.67
CA ARG A 321 7.06 12.76 7.35
C ARG A 321 8.18 13.02 6.35
N LEU A 322 9.25 13.73 6.74
CA LEU A 322 10.36 14.04 5.85
C LEU A 322 11.03 12.76 5.35
N ASP A 323 11.35 11.85 6.26
CA ASP A 323 12.03 10.59 5.94
C ASP A 323 11.12 9.65 5.14
N THR A 324 9.85 9.53 5.51
CA THR A 324 8.91 8.67 4.78
C THR A 324 8.56 9.20 3.40
N ASP A 325 8.46 10.52 3.21
CA ASP A 325 8.36 11.15 1.89
C ASP A 325 9.62 10.87 1.05
N GLY A 326 10.82 11.00 1.66
CA GLY A 326 12.11 10.74 1.00
C GLY A 326 12.28 9.27 0.58
N VAL A 327 11.98 8.36 1.49
CA VAL A 327 12.04 6.90 1.22
C VAL A 327 11.11 6.53 0.06
N LYS A 328 9.85 6.98 0.12
CA LYS A 328 8.87 6.68 -0.92
C LYS A 328 9.25 7.29 -2.27
N LEU A 329 9.70 8.53 -2.28
CA LEU A 329 10.17 9.23 -3.48
C LEU A 329 11.31 8.46 -4.16
N PHE A 330 12.32 8.06 -3.39
CA PHE A 330 13.48 7.34 -3.91
C PHE A 330 13.12 5.94 -4.39
N THR A 331 12.46 5.14 -3.54
CA THR A 331 12.23 3.71 -3.81
C THR A 331 11.23 3.47 -4.94
N SER A 332 10.20 4.34 -5.10
CA SER A 332 9.22 4.21 -6.19
C SER A 332 9.89 4.36 -7.56
N THR A 333 10.72 5.38 -7.72
CA THR A 333 11.48 5.61 -8.96
C THR A 333 12.49 4.49 -9.18
N MET A 334 13.26 4.14 -8.14
CA MET A 334 14.26 3.07 -8.19
C MET A 334 13.63 1.73 -8.60
N GLY A 335 12.51 1.34 -8.00
CA GLY A 335 11.83 0.07 -8.28
C GLY A 335 11.39 -0.03 -9.74
N LYS A 336 10.80 1.04 -10.28
CA LYS A 336 10.39 1.10 -11.68
C LYS A 336 11.59 1.07 -12.65
N GLU A 337 12.64 1.82 -12.36
CA GLU A 337 13.86 1.85 -13.20
C GLU A 337 14.58 0.49 -13.22
N ILE A 338 14.61 -0.24 -12.11
CA ILE A 338 15.19 -1.59 -12.06
C ILE A 338 14.34 -2.57 -12.89
N ALA A 339 13.02 -2.49 -12.80
CA ALA A 339 12.12 -3.31 -13.61
C ALA A 339 12.27 -2.98 -15.12
N ASP A 340 12.41 -1.71 -15.48
CA ASP A 340 12.68 -1.27 -16.85
C ASP A 340 13.99 -1.85 -17.40
N ARG A 341 15.07 -1.77 -16.63
CA ARG A 341 16.36 -2.36 -17.01
C ARG A 341 16.28 -3.88 -17.13
N ALA A 342 15.47 -4.55 -16.32
CA ALA A 342 15.24 -5.98 -16.44
C ALA A 342 14.56 -6.34 -17.76
N ILE A 343 13.51 -5.61 -18.17
CA ILE A 343 12.89 -5.76 -19.48
C ILE A 343 13.94 -5.56 -20.59
N GLN A 344 14.74 -4.49 -20.49
CA GLN A 344 15.76 -4.17 -21.49
C GLN A 344 16.81 -5.29 -21.64
N VAL A 345 17.25 -5.89 -20.52
CA VAL A 345 18.22 -7.01 -20.56
C VAL A 345 17.62 -8.28 -21.12
N LEU A 346 16.36 -8.56 -20.83
CA LEU A 346 15.65 -9.73 -21.37
C LEU A 346 15.27 -9.55 -22.86
N GLY A 347 15.21 -8.31 -23.35
CA GLY A 347 14.82 -8.01 -24.72
C GLY A 347 13.39 -8.46 -25.03
N GLY A 348 13.16 -9.17 -26.14
CA GLY A 348 11.83 -9.65 -26.51
C GLY A 348 11.17 -10.53 -25.45
N TYR A 349 11.92 -11.32 -24.71
CA TYR A 349 11.42 -12.13 -23.60
C TYR A 349 10.97 -11.29 -22.39
N GLY A 350 11.52 -10.09 -22.20
CA GLY A 350 11.06 -9.15 -21.18
C GLY A 350 9.79 -8.38 -21.56
N TYR A 351 9.39 -8.45 -22.85
CA TYR A 351 8.24 -7.72 -23.39
C TYR A 351 6.95 -8.55 -23.44
N VAL A 352 7.03 -9.83 -23.08
CA VAL A 352 5.91 -10.77 -23.03
C VAL A 352 5.77 -11.36 -21.64
N SER A 353 4.60 -11.90 -21.31
CA SER A 353 4.24 -12.37 -19.97
C SER A 353 5.00 -13.63 -19.49
N GLU A 354 5.81 -14.28 -20.34
CA GLU A 354 6.62 -15.44 -19.98
C GLU A 354 7.55 -15.18 -18.78
N TYR A 355 7.99 -13.93 -18.61
CA TYR A 355 8.76 -13.46 -17.46
C TYR A 355 8.02 -12.36 -16.73
N ALA A 356 8.03 -12.41 -15.41
CA ALA A 356 7.28 -11.48 -14.56
C ALA A 356 7.69 -9.99 -14.70
N VAL A 357 8.80 -9.67 -15.37
CA VAL A 357 9.38 -8.32 -15.39
C VAL A 357 8.48 -7.28 -16.05
N GLU A 358 7.69 -7.65 -17.09
CA GLU A 358 6.75 -6.74 -17.73
C GLU A 358 5.60 -6.38 -16.77
N ARG A 359 5.08 -7.35 -16.01
CA ARG A 359 4.06 -7.15 -14.98
C ARG A 359 4.61 -6.29 -13.84
N LEU A 360 5.80 -6.61 -13.34
CA LEU A 360 6.47 -5.85 -12.29
C LEU A 360 6.69 -4.38 -12.67
N TRP A 361 7.04 -4.11 -13.94
CA TRP A 361 7.18 -2.75 -14.45
C TRP A 361 5.85 -2.00 -14.50
N ARG A 362 4.77 -2.66 -14.99
CA ARG A 362 3.42 -2.08 -15.00
C ARG A 362 2.93 -1.75 -13.59
N ASP A 363 3.16 -2.65 -12.66
CA ASP A 363 2.79 -2.52 -11.27
C ASP A 363 3.59 -1.41 -10.57
N ALA A 364 4.90 -1.33 -10.81
CA ALA A 364 5.76 -0.30 -10.25
C ALA A 364 5.30 1.13 -10.59
N LYS A 365 4.65 1.32 -11.74
CA LYS A 365 4.18 2.66 -12.14
C LYS A 365 3.14 3.24 -11.18
N LEU A 366 2.29 2.41 -10.57
CA LEU A 366 1.35 2.91 -9.56
C LEU A 366 2.07 3.52 -8.36
N LEU A 367 3.22 2.98 -7.96
CA LEU A 367 3.96 3.45 -6.79
C LEU A 367 4.55 4.87 -6.97
N GLU A 368 4.65 5.37 -8.19
CA GLU A 368 4.98 6.78 -8.48
C GLU A 368 3.75 7.72 -8.35
N ILE A 369 2.53 7.17 -8.32
CA ILE A 369 1.27 7.91 -8.37
C ILE A 369 0.50 7.79 -7.04
N GLY A 370 0.28 6.57 -6.58
CA GLY A 370 -0.48 6.26 -5.36
C GLY A 370 0.29 6.57 -4.08
N GLY A 371 -0.43 6.84 -2.98
CA GLY A 371 0.16 7.24 -1.70
C GLY A 371 0.86 8.61 -1.73
N GLY A 372 0.48 9.46 -2.70
CA GLY A 372 1.10 10.72 -3.08
C GLY A 372 1.99 10.58 -4.31
N THR A 373 1.85 11.53 -5.25
CA THR A 373 2.72 11.58 -6.44
C THR A 373 4.15 11.98 -6.08
N LEU A 374 5.11 11.69 -6.95
CA LEU A 374 6.51 12.11 -6.75
C LEU A 374 6.60 13.62 -6.47
N GLU A 375 5.83 14.43 -7.21
CA GLU A 375 5.79 15.89 -7.07
C GLU A 375 5.18 16.32 -5.71
N ALA A 376 4.22 15.57 -5.19
CA ALA A 376 3.66 15.84 -3.86
C ALA A 376 4.72 15.62 -2.77
N HIS A 377 5.52 14.55 -2.87
CA HIS A 377 6.63 14.28 -1.95
C HIS A 377 7.73 15.34 -2.06
N GLN A 378 8.15 15.68 -3.28
CA GLN A 378 9.13 16.75 -3.53
C GLN A 378 8.69 18.07 -2.91
N LYS A 379 7.42 18.49 -3.13
CA LYS A 379 6.84 19.69 -2.52
C LYS A 379 6.86 19.64 -0.99
N ASN A 380 6.46 18.50 -0.41
CA ASN A 380 6.42 18.32 1.03
C ASN A 380 7.82 18.40 1.65
N MET A 381 8.77 17.65 1.09
CA MET A 381 10.17 17.66 1.55
C MET A 381 10.79 19.05 1.46
N CYS A 382 10.61 19.73 0.34
CA CYS A 382 11.12 21.09 0.15
C CYS A 382 10.55 22.06 1.20
N ARG A 383 9.26 21.92 1.54
CA ARG A 383 8.63 22.75 2.57
C ARG A 383 9.16 22.43 3.98
N GLU A 384 9.37 21.17 4.33
CA GLU A 384 9.90 20.78 5.64
C GLU A 384 11.38 21.20 5.78
N LEU A 385 12.20 20.96 4.77
CA LEU A 385 13.62 21.39 4.74
C LEU A 385 13.77 22.91 4.82
N GLY A 386 12.84 23.68 4.23
CA GLY A 386 12.83 25.13 4.33
C GLY A 386 12.55 25.70 5.73
N ARG A 387 12.15 24.86 6.68
CA ARG A 387 11.92 25.20 8.08
C ARG A 387 13.10 24.83 8.99
N THR A 388 14.10 24.14 8.47
CA THR A 388 15.26 23.68 9.21
C THR A 388 16.49 24.47 8.82
N GLU A 389 17.26 24.96 9.82
CA GLU A 389 18.54 25.64 9.59
C GLU A 389 19.67 24.65 9.31
N ARG A 390 19.52 23.41 9.75
CA ARG A 390 20.51 22.32 9.55
C ARG A 390 19.80 21.07 9.07
N ILE A 391 20.41 20.38 8.11
CA ILE A 391 19.80 19.17 7.53
C ILE A 391 20.00 17.93 8.42
N LEU A 392 20.98 17.91 9.30
CA LEU A 392 21.24 16.89 10.35
C LEU A 392 22.03 17.50 11.48
#